data_119d3988a53bd8021201228638e45639
#
_entry.id   119d3988a53bd8021201228638e45639
#
_cell.length_a   1.000
_cell.length_b   1.000
_cell.length_c   1.000
_cell.angle_alpha   90.00
_cell.angle_beta   90.00
_cell.angle_gamma   90.00
#
_symmetry.space_group_name_H-M   'P 1'
#
loop_
_entity.id
_entity.type
_entity.pdbx_description
1 polymer ?
#
loop_
_entity_poly.entity_id
_entity_poly.type
_entity_poly.pdbx_seq_one_letter_code
_entity_poly.pdbx_strand_id
1 'polypeptide(L)'
;MNLLGDGFWLKVEGDSMTSPVGQSIPEGHMVLVDTGREPVNGSLVVAKLTDANEATFKKLVIDGGQKYLKGLNPSWPMTPINGNCKIIGVVVEARVKFV
;
A
#
# COMPACT_ATOMS: atom_id res chain seq x y z
N MET A 1 5.42 -6.24 -17.34
CA MET A 1 6.25 -5.57 -16.34
C MET A 1 7.19 -6.56 -15.69
N ASN A 2 8.44 -6.18 -15.49
CA ASN A 2 9.44 -7.02 -14.86
C ASN A 2 9.43 -6.80 -13.35
N LEU A 3 9.13 -7.85 -12.60
CA LEU A 3 9.22 -7.83 -11.15
C LEU A 3 10.64 -8.09 -10.69
N LEU A 4 11.04 -7.51 -9.56
CA LEU A 4 12.34 -7.76 -8.95
C LEU A 4 12.30 -8.96 -8.01
N GLY A 5 11.13 -9.37 -7.58
CA GLY A 5 10.91 -10.56 -6.75
C GLY A 5 9.61 -11.23 -7.14
N ASP A 6 9.10 -12.06 -6.23
CA ASP A 6 7.79 -12.67 -6.41
C ASP A 6 6.71 -11.59 -6.42
N GLY A 7 5.68 -11.80 -7.22
CA GLY A 7 4.58 -10.87 -7.31
C GLY A 7 3.25 -11.55 -7.11
N PHE A 8 2.27 -10.78 -6.64
CA PHE A 8 0.90 -11.26 -6.54
C PHE A 8 -0.08 -10.10 -6.71
N TRP A 9 -1.30 -10.42 -7.11
CA TRP A 9 -2.36 -9.46 -7.25
C TRP A 9 -3.21 -9.43 -5.98
N LEU A 10 -3.56 -8.21 -5.56
CA LEU A 10 -4.39 -7.99 -4.39
C LEU A 10 -5.55 -7.07 -4.78
N LYS A 11 -6.76 -7.42 -4.35
CA LYS A 11 -7.94 -6.56 -4.55
C LYS A 11 -7.99 -5.51 -3.45
N VAL A 12 -8.17 -4.26 -3.86
CA VAL A 12 -8.29 -3.14 -2.92
C VAL A 12 -9.65 -3.19 -2.23
N GLU A 13 -9.65 -3.17 -0.90
CA GLU A 13 -10.86 -3.12 -0.09
C GLU A 13 -10.86 -1.83 0.74
N GLY A 14 -12.05 -1.26 0.90
CA GLY A 14 -12.21 -0.01 1.62
C GLY A 14 -11.77 1.20 0.82
N ASP A 15 -11.87 2.38 1.42
CA ASP A 15 -11.66 3.66 0.74
C ASP A 15 -10.41 4.42 1.20
N SER A 16 -9.53 3.78 1.97
CA SER A 16 -8.34 4.47 2.51
C SER A 16 -7.40 4.98 1.41
N MET A 17 -7.45 4.38 0.22
CA MET A 17 -6.63 4.78 -0.92
C MET A 17 -7.42 5.52 -2.00
N THR A 18 -8.65 5.91 -1.70
CA THR A 18 -9.50 6.72 -2.56
C THR A 18 -9.32 8.21 -2.22
N SER A 19 -8.92 9.00 -3.19
CA SER A 19 -8.68 10.44 -3.00
C SER A 19 -9.44 11.26 -4.04
N PRO A 20 -10.00 12.42 -3.66
CA PRO A 20 -10.68 13.29 -4.62
C PRO A 20 -9.72 14.06 -5.53
N VAL A 21 -8.44 14.13 -5.16
CA VAL A 21 -7.40 14.82 -5.93
C VAL A 21 -6.13 14.00 -5.98
N GLY A 22 -5.39 14.13 -7.08
CA GLY A 22 -4.12 13.44 -7.25
C GLY A 22 -4.30 11.94 -7.43
N GLN A 23 -3.34 11.19 -6.91
CA GLN A 23 -3.34 9.73 -7.02
C GLN A 23 -4.48 9.13 -6.19
N SER A 24 -5.23 8.23 -6.82
CA SER A 24 -6.36 7.57 -6.16
C SER A 24 -6.47 6.14 -6.68
N ILE A 25 -6.63 5.20 -5.76
CA ILE A 25 -6.81 3.78 -6.09
C ILE A 25 -8.04 3.27 -5.36
N PRO A 26 -9.22 3.41 -5.99
CA PRO A 26 -10.48 3.05 -5.35
C PRO A 26 -10.64 1.57 -5.08
N GLU A 27 -11.56 1.26 -4.18
CA GLU A 27 -11.98 -0.11 -3.89
C GLU A 27 -12.37 -0.85 -5.18
N GLY A 28 -12.01 -2.11 -5.26
CA GLY A 28 -12.32 -2.94 -6.42
C GLY A 28 -11.19 -3.01 -7.44
N HIS A 29 -10.26 -2.06 -7.42
CA HIS A 29 -9.06 -2.14 -8.26
C HIS A 29 -8.19 -3.33 -7.82
N MET A 30 -7.47 -3.89 -8.78
CA MET A 30 -6.45 -4.90 -8.49
C MET A 30 -5.09 -4.22 -8.50
N VAL A 31 -4.25 -4.54 -7.53
CA VAL A 31 -2.89 -4.01 -7.48
C VAL A 31 -1.87 -5.15 -7.55
N LEU A 32 -0.80 -4.92 -8.30
CA LEU A 32 0.30 -5.87 -8.41
C LEU A 32 1.36 -5.50 -7.38
N VAL A 33 1.64 -6.45 -6.50
CA VAL A 33 2.61 -6.29 -5.41
C VAL A 33 3.89 -7.01 -5.77
N ASP A 34 5.01 -6.28 -5.74
CA ASP A 34 6.35 -6.82 -5.98
C ASP A 34 7.07 -6.94 -4.64
N THR A 35 7.37 -8.16 -4.22
CA THR A 35 8.02 -8.43 -2.93
C THR A 35 9.52 -8.20 -2.95
N GLY A 36 10.11 -8.00 -4.13
CA GLY A 36 11.55 -7.80 -4.29
C GLY A 36 12.00 -6.35 -4.37
N ARG A 37 11.07 -5.40 -4.34
CA ARG A 37 11.43 -3.98 -4.39
C ARG A 37 11.67 -3.41 -3.02
N GLU A 38 12.69 -2.56 -2.92
CA GLU A 38 12.98 -1.80 -1.70
C GLU A 38 11.96 -0.69 -1.54
N PRO A 39 11.18 -0.65 -0.45
CA PRO A 39 10.26 0.45 -0.22
C PRO A 39 11.02 1.74 0.09
N VAL A 40 10.62 2.83 -0.54
CA VAL A 40 11.20 4.16 -0.31
C VAL A 40 10.09 5.14 0.06
N ASN A 41 10.46 6.34 0.48
CA ASN A 41 9.48 7.37 0.80
C ASN A 41 8.57 7.62 -0.41
N GLY A 42 7.26 7.54 -0.20
CA GLY A 42 6.25 7.70 -1.26
C GLY A 42 5.83 6.40 -1.93
N SER A 43 6.48 5.28 -1.67
CA SER A 43 6.07 3.99 -2.21
C SER A 43 4.65 3.64 -1.76
N LEU A 44 3.85 3.09 -2.68
CA LEU A 44 2.61 2.43 -2.30
C LEU A 44 2.97 1.01 -1.89
N VAL A 45 2.56 0.62 -0.70
CA VAL A 45 3.01 -0.64 -0.09
C VAL A 45 1.84 -1.45 0.43
N VAL A 46 2.05 -2.76 0.50
CA VAL A 46 1.17 -3.67 1.23
C VAL A 46 1.92 -4.13 2.47
N ALA A 47 1.29 -3.98 3.62
CA ALA A 47 1.86 -4.38 4.90
C ALA A 47 0.92 -5.35 5.60
N LYS A 48 1.50 -6.29 6.33
CA LYS A 48 0.75 -7.24 7.15
C LYS A 48 0.79 -6.77 8.59
N LEU A 49 -0.38 -6.67 9.22
CA LEU A 49 -0.49 -6.31 10.62
C LEU A 49 -0.04 -7.49 11.49
N THR A 50 0.76 -7.22 12.53
CA THR A 50 1.31 -8.28 13.39
C THR A 50 0.24 -8.95 14.25
N ASP A 51 -0.74 -8.16 14.72
CA ASP A 51 -1.76 -8.65 15.65
C ASP A 51 -3.04 -9.14 14.96
N ALA A 52 -3.15 -8.92 13.67
CA ALA A 52 -4.28 -9.36 12.88
C ALA A 52 -3.75 -10.05 11.63
N ASN A 53 -4.39 -11.14 11.24
CA ASN A 53 -3.97 -11.84 10.03
C ASN A 53 -4.58 -11.18 8.80
N GLU A 54 -4.29 -9.90 8.64
CA GLU A 54 -4.80 -9.12 7.51
C GLU A 54 -3.73 -8.19 6.95
N ALA A 55 -3.87 -7.88 5.67
CA ALA A 55 -3.00 -6.97 4.96
C ALA A 55 -3.67 -5.61 4.81
N THR A 56 -2.87 -4.57 4.80
CA THR A 56 -3.32 -3.19 4.56
C THR A 56 -2.53 -2.60 3.40
N PHE A 57 -3.21 -1.79 2.57
CA PHE A 57 -2.62 -1.10 1.43
C PHE A 57 -2.57 0.38 1.75
N LYS A 58 -1.36 0.95 1.78
CA LYS A 58 -1.13 2.33 2.18
C LYS A 58 0.08 2.91 1.45
N LYS A 59 0.31 4.19 1.65
CA LYS A 59 1.51 4.89 1.18
C LYS A 59 2.52 4.95 2.32
N LEU A 60 3.78 4.61 2.01
CA LEU A 60 4.87 4.73 2.97
C LEU A 60 5.35 6.18 2.99
N VAL A 61 5.41 6.77 4.17
CA VAL A 61 5.99 8.10 4.42
C VAL A 61 7.16 7.93 5.35
N ILE A 62 8.32 8.50 4.96
CA ILE A 62 9.52 8.50 5.79
C ILE A 62 9.86 9.95 6.08
N ASP A 63 9.88 10.31 7.34
CA ASP A 63 10.14 11.67 7.78
C ASP A 63 11.00 11.64 9.05
N GLY A 64 12.17 12.26 8.97
CA GLY A 64 13.09 12.33 10.12
C GLY A 64 13.53 10.96 10.64
N GLY A 65 13.66 9.98 9.77
CA GLY A 65 14.01 8.61 10.14
C GLY A 65 12.84 7.79 10.66
N GLN A 66 11.68 8.39 10.86
CA GLN A 66 10.46 7.71 11.29
C GLN A 66 9.64 7.30 10.07
N LYS A 67 9.09 6.10 10.10
CA LYS A 67 8.24 5.57 9.03
C LYS A 67 6.78 5.56 9.45
N TYR A 68 5.92 5.88 8.50
CA TYR A 68 4.47 5.94 8.70
C TYR A 68 3.76 5.26 7.53
N LEU A 69 2.57 4.75 7.79
CA LEU A 69 1.61 4.32 6.77
C LEU A 69 0.52 5.36 6.67
N LYS A 70 0.27 5.85 5.45
CA LYS A 70 -0.70 6.91 5.20
C LYS A 70 -1.68 6.49 4.11
N GLY A 71 -2.97 6.69 4.34
CA GLY A 71 -3.97 6.56 3.28
C GLY A 71 -3.87 7.71 2.29
N LEU A 72 -4.22 7.48 1.03
CA LEU A 72 -4.37 8.56 0.05
C LEU A 72 -5.62 9.38 0.35
N ASN A 73 -6.59 8.77 1.00
CA ASN A 73 -7.78 9.45 1.48
C ASN A 73 -7.40 10.34 2.67
N PRO A 74 -7.58 11.67 2.59
CA PRO A 74 -7.17 12.57 3.65
C PRO A 74 -7.93 12.39 4.97
N SER A 75 -9.06 11.67 4.94
CA SER A 75 -9.83 11.37 6.16
C SER A 75 -9.20 10.24 6.99
N TRP A 76 -8.24 9.51 6.43
CA TRP A 76 -7.58 8.40 7.16
C TRP A 76 -6.34 8.92 7.87
N PRO A 77 -6.18 8.61 9.18
CA PRO A 77 -5.01 9.08 9.92
C PRO A 77 -3.74 8.37 9.49
N MET A 78 -2.63 9.08 9.62
CA MET A 78 -1.30 8.52 9.41
C MET A 78 -0.90 7.72 10.65
N THR A 79 -0.42 6.49 10.44
CA THR A 79 -0.08 5.57 11.53
C THR A 79 1.43 5.30 11.52
N PRO A 80 2.13 5.50 12.66
CA PRO A 80 3.55 5.18 12.72
C PRO A 80 3.81 3.69 12.66
N ILE A 81 4.92 3.31 12.04
CA ILE A 81 5.38 1.93 12.01
C ILE A 81 6.33 1.73 13.19
N ASN A 82 5.93 0.88 14.14
CA ASN A 82 6.67 0.65 15.38
C ASN A 82 6.66 -0.82 15.81
N GLY A 83 6.75 -1.73 14.84
CA GLY A 83 6.65 -3.16 15.09
C GLY A 83 5.23 -3.72 14.96
N ASN A 84 4.27 -2.86 14.68
CA ASN A 84 2.85 -3.21 14.54
C ASN A 84 2.52 -3.82 13.19
N CYS A 85 3.43 -3.74 12.22
CA CYS A 85 3.24 -4.31 10.90
C CYS A 85 4.58 -4.59 10.22
N LYS A 86 4.51 -5.39 9.15
CA LYS A 86 5.66 -5.69 8.30
C LYS A 86 5.29 -5.40 6.87
N ILE A 87 6.11 -4.63 6.16
CA ILE A 87 5.90 -4.37 4.74
C ILE A 87 6.20 -5.64 3.96
N ILE A 88 5.22 -6.09 3.17
CA ILE A 88 5.32 -7.30 2.36
C ILE A 88 5.93 -6.99 0.99
N GLY A 89 5.51 -5.88 0.39
CA GLY A 89 5.98 -5.51 -0.94
C GLY A 89 5.51 -4.14 -1.37
N VAL A 90 5.96 -3.74 -2.55
CA VAL A 90 5.67 -2.44 -3.16
C VAL A 90 4.68 -2.65 -4.30
N VAL A 91 3.65 -1.84 -4.34
CA VAL A 91 2.67 -1.85 -5.43
C VAL A 91 3.27 -1.15 -6.64
N VAL A 92 3.33 -1.86 -7.77
CA VAL A 92 3.97 -1.37 -8.99
C VAL A 92 2.99 -1.11 -10.12
N GLU A 93 1.77 -1.61 -10.01
CA GLU A 93 0.74 -1.47 -11.04
C GLU A 93 -0.64 -1.58 -10.41
N ALA A 94 -1.61 -0.89 -10.99
CA ALA A 94 -3.01 -1.03 -10.63
C ALA A 94 -3.83 -1.26 -11.90
N ARG A 95 -4.87 -2.09 -11.80
CA ARG A 95 -5.77 -2.42 -12.91
C ARG A 95 -7.21 -2.24 -12.51
N VAL A 96 -8.00 -1.77 -13.47
CA VAL A 96 -9.46 -1.71 -13.38
C VAL A 96 -10.03 -2.82 -14.23
N LYS A 97 -10.92 -3.61 -13.64
CA LYS A 97 -11.62 -4.67 -14.37
C LYS A 97 -13.08 -4.27 -14.55
N PHE A 98 -13.51 -4.19 -15.80
CA PHE A 98 -14.88 -3.78 -16.13
C PHE A 98 -15.84 -4.96 -16.30
N VAL A 99 -15.30 -6.13 -16.57
CA VAL A 99 -16.12 -7.34 -16.80
C VAL A 99 -15.52 -8.54 -16.07
#